data_fc0c5a80fc0d4dbe82a68fa69ccfa9e0
#
_entry.id   fc0c5a80fc0d4dbe82a68fa69ccfa9e0
#
_cell.length_a   1.000
_cell.length_b   1.000
_cell.length_c   1.000
_cell.angle_alpha   90.00
_cell.angle_beta   90.00
_cell.angle_gamma   90.00
#
_symmetry.space_group_name_H-M   'P 1'
#
loop_
_entity.id
_entity.type
_entity.pdbx_description
1 polymer ?
#
loop_
_entity_poly.entity_id
_entity_poly.type
_entity_poly.pdbx_seq_one_letter_code
_entity_poly.pdbx_strand_id
1 'polypeptide(L)'
;GIIASLFSFPAGIVRALGGWLSDKFGPRKVLVSVFIASTVLGLLLVFPKMELYSPGKGIISKNNDIVTSISSEAIKVNENEYPITSLKSNTDLDEDDFIVFPKKNMWHEIVVKVGDEVKKNQLIAKGITKINFQANVNIFVFFVLLIGLSWGLGMGAIYKFIPMYFPNRVGVVGGTVGVLGGLGGFVGPILFGYLLDFTGLWTSSWIFISILSLVCLIWIQIIISRINIQQKISR
;
A
#
# COMPACT_ATOMS: atom_id res chain seq x y z
N GLY A 1 -5.05 -10.39 4.85
CA GLY A 1 -5.58 -11.37 3.87
C GLY A 1 -6.92 -10.95 3.29
N ILE A 2 -7.99 -10.82 4.10
CA ILE A 2 -9.38 -10.58 3.64
C ILE A 2 -9.51 -9.30 2.80
N ILE A 3 -8.95 -8.16 3.23
CA ILE A 3 -9.02 -6.89 2.49
C ILE A 3 -8.34 -7.02 1.13
N ALA A 4 -7.21 -7.70 1.05
CA ALA A 4 -6.51 -7.93 -0.21
C ALA A 4 -7.32 -8.80 -1.18
N SER A 5 -8.02 -9.81 -0.66
CA SER A 5 -8.92 -10.65 -1.45
C SER A 5 -10.14 -9.89 -1.94
N LEU A 6 -10.74 -9.06 -1.09
CA LEU A 6 -11.86 -8.17 -1.45
C LEU A 6 -11.45 -7.13 -2.51
N PHE A 7 -10.19 -6.72 -2.55
CA PHE A 7 -9.66 -5.85 -3.60
C PHE A 7 -9.45 -6.60 -4.92
N SER A 8 -8.80 -7.76 -4.88
CA SER A 8 -8.33 -8.47 -6.07
C SER A 8 -9.44 -9.22 -6.82
N PHE A 9 -10.35 -9.87 -6.10
CA PHE A 9 -11.41 -10.69 -6.70
C PHE A 9 -12.39 -9.87 -7.55
N PRO A 10 -12.99 -8.79 -7.04
CA PRO A 10 -13.86 -7.94 -7.87
C PRO A 10 -13.13 -7.30 -9.04
N ALA A 11 -11.87 -6.88 -8.85
CA ALA A 11 -11.07 -6.31 -9.92
C ALA A 11 -10.87 -7.28 -11.08
N GLY A 12 -10.74 -8.59 -10.80
CA GLY A 12 -10.68 -9.64 -11.82
C GLY A 12 -11.96 -9.73 -12.67
N ILE A 13 -13.12 -9.77 -12.02
CA ILE A 13 -14.42 -9.85 -12.70
C ILE A 13 -14.70 -8.58 -13.52
N VAL A 14 -14.44 -7.42 -12.94
CA VAL A 14 -14.71 -6.11 -13.57
C VAL A 14 -13.81 -5.85 -14.77
N ARG A 15 -12.73 -6.60 -14.96
CA ARG A 15 -11.90 -6.54 -16.17
C ARG A 15 -12.70 -6.80 -17.46
N ALA A 16 -13.63 -7.75 -17.42
CA ALA A 16 -14.52 -8.01 -18.55
C ALA A 16 -15.43 -6.81 -18.86
N LEU A 17 -15.97 -6.18 -17.80
CA LEU A 17 -16.76 -4.95 -17.95
C LEU A 17 -15.92 -3.80 -18.53
N GLY A 18 -14.64 -3.69 -18.16
CA GLY A 18 -13.70 -2.72 -18.72
C GLY A 18 -13.53 -2.87 -20.23
N GLY A 19 -13.47 -4.11 -20.72
CA GLY A 19 -13.49 -4.43 -22.16
C GLY A 19 -14.79 -3.95 -22.82
N TRP A 20 -15.94 -4.31 -22.27
CA TRP A 20 -17.25 -3.90 -22.77
C TRP A 20 -17.43 -2.37 -22.76
N LEU A 21 -17.08 -1.68 -21.67
CA LEU A 21 -17.10 -0.22 -21.63
C LEU A 21 -16.20 0.40 -22.70
N SER A 22 -15.05 -0.21 -22.95
CA SER A 22 -14.10 0.23 -23.97
C SER A 22 -14.67 0.06 -25.39
N ASP A 23 -15.50 -0.95 -25.63
CA ASP A 23 -16.22 -1.12 -26.89
C ASP A 23 -17.27 -0.03 -27.10
N LYS A 24 -17.98 0.36 -26.02
CA LYS A 24 -19.07 1.33 -26.09
C LYS A 24 -18.58 2.79 -26.10
N PHE A 25 -17.60 3.15 -25.27
CA PHE A 25 -17.18 4.54 -25.08
C PHE A 25 -15.80 4.84 -25.66
N GLY A 26 -15.08 3.80 -26.10
CA GLY A 26 -13.70 3.85 -26.55
C GLY A 26 -12.69 3.68 -25.40
N PRO A 27 -11.61 2.91 -25.62
CA PRO A 27 -10.67 2.54 -24.58
C PRO A 27 -9.90 3.75 -24.00
N ARG A 28 -9.71 4.82 -24.80
CA ARG A 28 -9.06 6.07 -24.33
C ARG A 28 -9.85 6.75 -23.21
N LYS A 29 -11.17 6.90 -23.40
CA LYS A 29 -12.04 7.55 -22.40
C LYS A 29 -12.09 6.75 -21.12
N VAL A 30 -12.22 5.43 -21.25
CA VAL A 30 -12.23 4.52 -20.08
C VAL A 30 -10.91 4.62 -19.31
N LEU A 31 -9.77 4.59 -19.98
CA LEU A 31 -8.47 4.66 -19.32
C LEU A 31 -8.23 6.02 -18.65
N VAL A 32 -8.60 7.12 -19.28
CA VAL A 32 -8.54 8.47 -18.70
C VAL A 32 -9.42 8.55 -17.45
N SER A 33 -10.65 8.02 -17.50
CA SER A 33 -11.55 7.98 -16.32
C SER A 33 -10.95 7.17 -15.17
N VAL A 34 -10.30 6.05 -15.48
CA VAL A 34 -9.62 5.21 -14.47
C VAL A 34 -8.46 5.97 -13.81
N PHE A 35 -7.63 6.67 -14.58
CA PHE A 35 -6.53 7.45 -13.99
C PHE A 35 -7.03 8.62 -13.14
N ILE A 36 -8.10 9.30 -13.56
CA ILE A 36 -8.75 10.34 -12.74
C ILE A 36 -9.27 9.72 -11.44
N ALA A 37 -10.03 8.63 -11.53
CA ALA A 37 -10.56 7.93 -10.37
C ALA A 37 -9.44 7.46 -9.44
N SER A 38 -8.37 6.87 -9.96
CA SER A 38 -7.22 6.41 -9.18
C SER A 38 -6.52 7.56 -8.45
N THR A 39 -6.37 8.71 -9.10
CA THR A 39 -5.76 9.90 -8.48
C THR A 39 -6.63 10.43 -7.34
N VAL A 40 -7.93 10.60 -7.59
CA VAL A 40 -8.87 11.14 -6.60
C VAL A 40 -9.03 10.18 -5.42
N LEU A 41 -9.31 8.89 -5.71
CA LEU A 41 -9.52 7.88 -4.67
C LEU A 41 -8.24 7.63 -3.86
N GLY A 42 -7.08 7.64 -4.53
CA GLY A 42 -5.80 7.52 -3.84
C GLY A 42 -5.54 8.69 -2.89
N LEU A 43 -5.86 9.92 -3.28
CA LEU A 43 -5.78 11.09 -2.39
C LEU A 43 -6.78 10.98 -1.23
N LEU A 44 -8.00 10.52 -1.48
CA LEU A 44 -8.99 10.30 -0.43
C LEU A 44 -8.55 9.21 0.57
N LEU A 45 -7.77 8.23 0.14
CA LEU A 45 -7.21 7.18 1.01
C LEU A 45 -6.09 7.69 1.94
N VAL A 46 -5.60 8.92 1.75
CA VAL A 46 -4.63 9.54 2.66
C VAL A 46 -5.27 9.97 3.99
N PHE A 47 -6.58 10.26 4.01
CA PHE A 47 -7.26 10.92 5.14
C PHE A 47 -8.04 10.01 6.12
N PRO A 48 -8.11 8.67 5.99
CA PRO A 48 -8.90 7.86 6.89
C PRO A 48 -8.38 7.77 8.34
N LYS A 49 -9.25 7.93 9.36
CA LYS A 49 -8.95 7.63 10.78
C LYS A 49 -9.12 6.14 11.05
N MET A 50 -8.07 5.42 11.34
CA MET A 50 -8.10 4.05 11.85
C MET A 50 -6.86 3.74 12.68
N GLU A 51 -6.99 2.80 13.59
CA GLU A 51 -5.87 2.25 14.32
C GLU A 51 -5.46 0.92 13.70
N LEU A 52 -4.20 0.80 13.33
CA LEU A 52 -3.64 -0.44 12.83
C LEU A 52 -2.59 -0.94 13.82
N TYR A 53 -2.71 -2.19 14.25
CA TYR A 53 -1.69 -2.87 15.04
C TYR A 53 -0.90 -3.78 14.11
N SER A 54 0.43 -3.59 14.10
CA SER A 54 1.35 -4.40 13.30
C SER A 54 2.44 -4.96 14.22
N PRO A 55 2.96 -6.16 13.94
CA PRO A 55 4.16 -6.63 14.62
C PRO A 55 5.30 -5.63 14.41
N GLY A 56 5.88 -5.17 15.52
CA GLY A 56 7.07 -4.35 15.52
C GLY A 56 8.33 -5.21 15.68
N LYS A 57 9.48 -4.54 15.71
CA LYS A 57 10.75 -5.20 15.93
C LYS A 57 10.83 -5.73 17.37
N GLY A 58 10.78 -7.05 17.53
CA GLY A 58 10.92 -7.71 18.84
C GLY A 58 12.36 -7.72 19.31
N ILE A 59 12.55 -7.95 20.61
CA ILE A 59 13.86 -8.08 21.25
C ILE A 59 14.10 -9.56 21.54
N ILE A 60 15.24 -10.06 21.11
CA ILE A 60 15.66 -11.47 21.29
C ILE A 60 16.90 -11.50 22.22
N SER A 61 16.99 -12.55 23.05
CA SER A 61 18.17 -12.78 23.88
C SER A 61 19.38 -13.16 23.02
N LYS A 62 20.54 -12.58 23.34
CA LYS A 62 21.82 -12.91 22.69
C LYS A 62 22.46 -14.17 23.24
N ASN A 63 22.21 -14.47 24.51
CA ASN A 63 22.83 -15.57 25.24
C ASN A 63 21.76 -16.45 25.94
N ASN A 64 22.20 -17.62 26.39
CA ASN A 64 21.43 -18.44 27.32
C ASN A 64 21.69 -17.91 28.72
N ASP A 65 20.68 -17.38 29.39
CA ASP A 65 20.88 -16.78 30.73
C ASP A 65 19.54 -16.60 31.46
N ILE A 66 19.57 -16.08 32.67
CA ILE A 66 18.40 -15.84 33.53
C ILE A 66 18.01 -14.37 33.50
N VAL A 67 16.73 -14.07 33.43
CA VAL A 67 16.19 -12.71 33.56
C VAL A 67 16.35 -12.23 34.99
N THR A 68 17.24 -11.28 35.21
CA THR A 68 17.57 -10.75 36.56
C THR A 68 16.65 -9.64 37.01
N SER A 69 16.26 -8.75 36.09
CA SER A 69 15.33 -7.66 36.43
C SER A 69 14.58 -7.16 35.18
N ILE A 70 13.39 -6.64 35.41
CA ILE A 70 12.55 -6.02 34.41
C ILE A 70 12.17 -4.64 34.92
N SER A 71 12.53 -3.60 34.16
CA SER A 71 12.15 -2.22 34.41
C SER A 71 11.30 -1.66 33.26
N SER A 72 10.76 -0.45 33.40
CA SER A 72 10.03 0.25 32.36
C SER A 72 10.86 0.62 31.11
N GLU A 73 12.20 0.62 31.27
CA GLU A 73 13.12 1.07 30.22
C GLU A 73 14.04 -0.03 29.71
N ALA A 74 14.25 -1.12 30.47
CA ALA A 74 15.09 -2.21 30.03
C ALA A 74 14.76 -3.54 30.72
N ILE A 75 15.08 -4.64 30.04
CA ILE A 75 15.11 -5.99 30.55
C ILE A 75 16.59 -6.36 30.76
N LYS A 76 16.98 -6.75 31.97
CA LYS A 76 18.32 -7.26 32.25
C LYS A 76 18.29 -8.79 32.26
N VAL A 77 19.16 -9.36 31.46
CA VAL A 77 19.40 -10.80 31.39
C VAL A 77 20.87 -10.97 31.78
N ASN A 78 21.09 -11.30 33.06
CA ASN A 78 22.38 -11.31 33.73
C ASN A 78 23.12 -9.96 33.53
N GLU A 79 24.25 -9.94 32.80
CA GLU A 79 25.04 -8.73 32.53
C GLU A 79 24.56 -7.95 31.31
N ASN A 80 23.69 -8.54 30.49
CA ASN A 80 23.19 -7.90 29.24
C ASN A 80 21.93 -7.09 29.53
N GLU A 81 21.95 -5.82 29.09
CA GLU A 81 20.82 -4.91 29.17
C GLU A 81 20.16 -4.74 27.78
N TYR A 82 18.86 -4.99 27.74
CA TYR A 82 18.05 -4.89 26.50
C TYR A 82 17.08 -3.72 26.67
N PRO A 83 17.33 -2.59 25.98
CA PRO A 83 16.44 -1.43 26.09
C PRO A 83 15.06 -1.75 25.52
N ILE A 84 14.03 -1.41 26.27
CA ILE A 84 12.63 -1.52 25.85
C ILE A 84 12.00 -0.13 25.75
N THR A 85 11.09 0.01 24.81
CA THR A 85 10.26 1.22 24.74
C THR A 85 8.93 0.90 25.41
N SER A 86 8.64 1.54 26.53
CA SER A 86 7.34 1.46 27.18
C SER A 86 6.33 2.36 26.49
N LEU A 87 5.04 2.00 26.56
CA LEU A 87 3.97 2.87 26.13
C LEU A 87 3.97 4.10 27.08
N LYS A 88 4.47 5.24 26.61
CA LYS A 88 4.33 6.48 27.36
C LYS A 88 2.86 6.89 27.33
N SER A 89 2.27 7.00 28.51
CA SER A 89 0.89 7.35 28.77
C SER A 89 0.40 8.70 28.13
N ASN A 90 1.31 9.49 27.57
CA ASN A 90 1.03 10.81 27.00
C ASN A 90 0.78 10.79 25.49
N THR A 91 0.44 9.67 24.91
CA THR A 91 0.14 9.56 23.48
C THR A 91 -1.33 9.19 23.22
N ASP A 92 -2.19 9.37 24.20
CA ASP A 92 -3.62 9.43 23.93
C ASP A 92 -3.81 10.71 23.12
N LEU A 93 -4.05 10.51 21.81
CA LEU A 93 -4.48 11.58 20.93
C LEU A 93 -5.83 12.00 21.47
N ASP A 94 -6.01 13.27 21.79
CA ASP A 94 -7.33 13.83 22.06
C ASP A 94 -8.25 13.44 20.90
N GLU A 95 -9.46 13.00 21.19
CA GLU A 95 -10.43 12.55 20.17
C GLU A 95 -10.65 13.61 19.08
N ASP A 96 -10.38 14.87 19.38
CA ASP A 96 -10.51 16.03 18.50
C ASP A 96 -9.24 16.36 17.70
N ASP A 97 -8.12 15.65 17.91
CA ASP A 97 -6.85 15.94 17.22
C ASP A 97 -6.94 15.54 15.74
N PHE A 98 -6.89 16.53 14.84
CA PHE A 98 -6.89 16.30 13.39
C PHE A 98 -5.52 15.83 12.94
N ILE A 99 -5.41 14.53 12.65
CA ILE A 99 -4.16 13.91 12.24
C ILE A 99 -4.03 13.99 10.72
N VAL A 100 -3.30 14.99 10.22
CA VAL A 100 -3.03 15.12 8.77
C VAL A 100 -2.14 13.97 8.28
N PHE A 101 -1.19 13.52 9.10
CA PHE A 101 -0.29 12.41 8.78
C PHE A 101 -0.35 11.33 9.87
N PRO A 102 -0.29 10.03 9.50
CA PRO A 102 -0.35 8.95 10.48
C PRO A 102 0.77 9.06 11.52
N LYS A 103 0.41 8.97 12.78
CA LYS A 103 1.36 8.89 13.89
C LYS A 103 1.65 7.41 14.19
N LYS A 104 2.93 7.07 14.27
CA LYS A 104 3.40 5.72 14.57
C LYS A 104 3.93 5.68 16.00
N ASN A 105 3.35 4.83 16.83
CA ASN A 105 3.80 4.55 18.18
C ASN A 105 4.28 3.11 18.23
N MET A 106 5.48 2.89 18.75
CA MET A 106 6.06 1.57 18.91
C MET A 106 6.41 1.36 20.37
N TRP A 107 6.02 0.21 20.90
CA TRP A 107 6.39 -0.22 22.24
C TRP A 107 6.66 -1.71 22.27
N HIS A 108 7.21 -2.16 23.38
CA HIS A 108 7.54 -3.56 23.61
C HIS A 108 6.62 -4.13 24.68
N GLU A 109 6.01 -5.26 24.39
CA GLU A 109 5.27 -6.08 25.34
C GLU A 109 6.20 -7.18 25.84
N ILE A 110 6.41 -7.23 27.13
CA ILE A 110 7.33 -8.16 27.77
C ILE A 110 6.70 -9.54 27.78
N VAL A 111 7.44 -10.55 27.31
CA VAL A 111 6.96 -11.93 27.18
C VAL A 111 7.52 -12.82 28.30
N VAL A 112 8.59 -12.38 28.98
CA VAL A 112 9.31 -13.13 30.02
C VAL A 112 9.09 -12.54 31.42
N LYS A 113 9.31 -13.33 32.43
CA LYS A 113 9.24 -12.90 33.84
C LYS A 113 10.61 -12.92 34.47
N VAL A 114 10.76 -12.18 35.58
CA VAL A 114 11.99 -12.25 36.39
C VAL A 114 12.18 -13.67 36.93
N GLY A 115 13.38 -14.21 36.73
CA GLY A 115 13.72 -15.59 37.08
C GLY A 115 13.56 -16.60 35.95
N ASP A 116 12.98 -16.23 34.80
CA ASP A 116 12.88 -17.14 33.67
C ASP A 116 14.25 -17.40 33.03
N GLU A 117 14.52 -18.66 32.70
CA GLU A 117 15.66 -19.04 31.85
C GLU A 117 15.32 -18.77 30.38
N VAL A 118 16.12 -17.95 29.73
CA VAL A 118 15.99 -17.61 28.31
C VAL A 118 17.12 -18.25 27.50
N LYS A 119 16.77 -18.76 26.33
CA LYS A 119 17.72 -19.33 25.37
C LYS A 119 18.19 -18.29 24.38
N LYS A 120 19.37 -18.50 23.82
CA LYS A 120 19.87 -17.67 22.71
C LYS A 120 18.84 -17.64 21.57
N ASN A 121 18.56 -16.44 21.04
CA ASN A 121 17.54 -16.14 20.03
C ASN A 121 16.09 -16.31 20.51
N GLN A 122 15.84 -16.50 21.79
CA GLN A 122 14.48 -16.51 22.33
C GLN A 122 13.95 -15.07 22.41
N LEU A 123 12.67 -14.91 22.02
CA LEU A 123 11.97 -13.62 22.11
C LEU A 123 11.72 -13.27 23.59
N ILE A 124 12.27 -12.16 24.06
CA ILE A 124 12.09 -11.64 25.42
C ILE A 124 11.10 -10.49 25.50
N ALA A 125 10.97 -9.73 24.42
CA ALA A 125 9.92 -8.73 24.29
C ALA A 125 9.39 -8.68 22.85
N LYS A 126 8.07 -8.64 22.71
CA LYS A 126 7.37 -8.54 21.42
C LYS A 126 7.21 -7.07 21.09
N GLY A 127 7.71 -6.65 19.94
CA GLY A 127 7.46 -5.31 19.44
C GLY A 127 6.02 -5.19 18.92
N ILE A 128 5.32 -4.13 19.31
CA ILE A 128 4.02 -3.75 18.80
C ILE A 128 4.13 -2.36 18.22
N THR A 129 3.61 -2.20 17.02
CA THR A 129 3.51 -0.89 16.36
C THR A 129 2.04 -0.55 16.21
N LYS A 130 1.61 0.54 16.83
CA LYS A 130 0.29 1.15 16.64
C LYS A 130 0.43 2.31 15.67
N ILE A 131 -0.35 2.29 14.63
CA ILE A 131 -0.40 3.35 13.62
C ILE A 131 -1.80 3.95 13.69
N ASN A 132 -1.87 5.22 14.01
CA ASN A 132 -3.13 5.97 14.08
C ASN A 132 -3.32 6.71 12.76
N PHE A 133 -4.43 6.43 12.08
CA PHE A 133 -4.89 7.10 10.86
C PHE A 133 -6.18 7.84 11.15
N GLN A 134 -6.50 8.81 10.30
CA GLN A 134 -7.75 9.55 10.44
C GLN A 134 -8.88 8.94 9.61
N ALA A 135 -9.48 7.78 9.92
CA ALA A 135 -10.83 7.41 9.51
C ALA A 135 -11.37 6.09 10.02
N ASN A 136 -12.67 5.94 9.74
CA ASN A 136 -13.43 4.72 9.92
C ASN A 136 -12.96 3.65 8.92
N VAL A 137 -12.73 2.42 9.42
CA VAL A 137 -12.29 1.26 8.62
C VAL A 137 -13.24 1.00 7.45
N ASN A 138 -14.54 1.18 7.63
CA ASN A 138 -15.54 0.94 6.59
C ASN A 138 -15.36 1.90 5.41
N ILE A 139 -15.08 3.17 5.68
CA ILE A 139 -14.82 4.18 4.64
C ILE A 139 -13.53 3.84 3.89
N PHE A 140 -12.49 3.42 4.60
CA PHE A 140 -11.25 2.97 3.99
C PHE A 140 -11.47 1.78 3.05
N VAL A 141 -12.15 0.73 3.54
CA VAL A 141 -12.47 -0.47 2.74
C VAL A 141 -13.29 -0.11 1.52
N PHE A 142 -14.27 0.80 1.66
CA PHE A 142 -15.08 1.28 0.54
C PHE A 142 -14.23 1.94 -0.55
N PHE A 143 -13.31 2.85 -0.22
CA PHE A 143 -12.44 3.48 -1.19
C PHE A 143 -11.42 2.49 -1.80
N VAL A 144 -10.91 1.56 -1.02
CA VAL A 144 -10.03 0.49 -1.53
C VAL A 144 -10.77 -0.39 -2.54
N LEU A 145 -12.03 -0.73 -2.29
CA LEU A 145 -12.86 -1.46 -3.26
C LEU A 145 -13.07 -0.65 -4.55
N LEU A 146 -13.41 0.63 -4.44
CA LEU A 146 -13.61 1.50 -5.60
C LEU A 146 -12.35 1.63 -6.45
N ILE A 147 -11.18 1.79 -5.83
CA ILE A 147 -9.92 1.87 -6.60
C ILE A 147 -9.59 0.53 -7.28
N GLY A 148 -9.85 -0.60 -6.60
CA GLY A 148 -9.68 -1.93 -7.17
C GLY A 148 -10.59 -2.17 -8.38
N LEU A 149 -11.86 -1.80 -8.28
CA LEU A 149 -12.82 -1.84 -9.40
C LEU A 149 -12.34 -0.96 -10.56
N SER A 150 -11.89 0.26 -10.28
CA SER A 150 -11.36 1.18 -11.30
C SER A 150 -10.16 0.57 -12.02
N TRP A 151 -9.24 -0.07 -11.31
CA TRP A 151 -8.07 -0.73 -11.90
C TRP A 151 -8.46 -1.95 -12.74
N GLY A 152 -9.48 -2.70 -12.31
CA GLY A 152 -10.06 -3.78 -13.11
C GLY A 152 -10.56 -3.28 -14.46
N LEU A 153 -11.34 -2.18 -14.47
CA LEU A 153 -11.80 -1.52 -15.70
C LEU A 153 -10.61 -1.08 -16.58
N GLY A 154 -9.59 -0.48 -15.99
CA GLY A 154 -8.38 -0.03 -16.68
C GLY A 154 -7.64 -1.14 -17.38
N MET A 155 -7.49 -2.29 -16.73
CA MET A 155 -6.87 -3.46 -17.34
C MET A 155 -7.64 -3.95 -18.57
N GLY A 156 -8.98 -3.97 -18.51
CA GLY A 156 -9.82 -4.29 -19.68
C GLY A 156 -9.60 -3.32 -20.84
N ALA A 157 -9.49 -2.02 -20.54
CA ALA A 157 -9.22 -0.99 -21.54
C ALA A 157 -7.83 -1.14 -22.17
N ILE A 158 -6.79 -1.45 -21.38
CA ILE A 158 -5.43 -1.67 -21.89
C ILE A 158 -5.39 -2.82 -22.90
N TYR A 159 -6.00 -3.95 -22.57
CA TYR A 159 -6.04 -5.10 -23.48
C TYR A 159 -6.82 -4.81 -24.78
N LYS A 160 -7.75 -3.85 -24.76
CA LYS A 160 -8.44 -3.40 -25.98
C LYS A 160 -7.56 -2.51 -26.87
N PHE A 161 -6.63 -1.75 -26.31
CA PHE A 161 -5.66 -0.98 -27.08
C PHE A 161 -4.77 -1.84 -27.96
N ILE A 162 -4.38 -3.04 -27.48
CA ILE A 162 -3.40 -3.89 -28.16
C ILE A 162 -3.83 -4.24 -29.59
N PRO A 163 -5.00 -4.87 -29.82
CA PRO A 163 -5.42 -5.18 -31.19
C PRO A 163 -5.76 -3.93 -32.02
N MET A 164 -6.12 -2.82 -31.37
CA MET A 164 -6.46 -1.58 -32.06
C MET A 164 -5.24 -0.91 -32.68
N TYR A 165 -4.09 -0.95 -32.00
CA TYR A 165 -2.86 -0.29 -32.47
C TYR A 165 -1.84 -1.26 -33.05
N PHE A 166 -1.89 -2.55 -32.68
CA PHE A 166 -0.94 -3.57 -33.09
C PHE A 166 -1.65 -4.84 -33.59
N PRO A 167 -2.51 -4.75 -34.64
CA PRO A 167 -3.34 -5.89 -35.07
C PRO A 167 -2.51 -7.10 -35.50
N ASN A 168 -1.33 -6.89 -36.11
CA ASN A 168 -0.45 -7.93 -36.58
C ASN A 168 0.52 -8.50 -35.53
N ARG A 169 0.53 -7.93 -34.30
CA ARG A 169 1.50 -8.29 -33.23
C ARG A 169 0.83 -8.39 -31.87
N VAL A 170 -0.44 -8.77 -31.83
CA VAL A 170 -1.25 -8.78 -30.60
C VAL A 170 -0.61 -9.64 -29.51
N GLY A 171 -0.10 -10.82 -29.85
CA GLY A 171 0.51 -11.75 -28.90
C GLY A 171 1.78 -11.20 -28.26
N VAL A 172 2.69 -10.66 -29.07
CA VAL A 172 3.97 -10.11 -28.57
C VAL A 172 3.72 -8.89 -27.70
N VAL A 173 2.89 -7.95 -28.15
CA VAL A 173 2.60 -6.73 -27.39
C VAL A 173 1.81 -7.06 -26.11
N GLY A 174 0.83 -7.98 -26.20
CA GLY A 174 0.08 -8.45 -25.04
C GLY A 174 0.99 -9.13 -23.99
N GLY A 175 1.89 -9.97 -24.44
CA GLY A 175 2.90 -10.59 -23.59
C GLY A 175 3.82 -9.56 -22.90
N THR A 176 4.31 -8.58 -23.65
CA THR A 176 5.13 -7.49 -23.09
C THR A 176 4.38 -6.69 -22.03
N VAL A 177 3.11 -6.33 -22.29
CA VAL A 177 2.25 -5.65 -21.31
C VAL A 177 2.05 -6.51 -20.07
N GLY A 178 1.87 -7.83 -20.24
CA GLY A 178 1.75 -8.77 -19.13
C GLY A 178 3.03 -8.84 -18.27
N VAL A 179 4.20 -8.90 -18.91
CA VAL A 179 5.50 -8.90 -18.20
C VAL A 179 5.72 -7.60 -17.43
N LEU A 180 5.45 -6.44 -18.05
CA LEU A 180 5.58 -5.15 -17.37
C LEU A 180 4.60 -5.03 -16.19
N GLY A 181 3.38 -5.53 -16.34
CA GLY A 181 2.41 -5.60 -15.26
C GLY A 181 2.87 -6.50 -14.11
N GLY A 182 3.43 -7.67 -14.43
CA GLY A 182 4.02 -8.59 -13.45
C GLY A 182 5.20 -7.98 -12.70
N LEU A 183 6.11 -7.30 -13.41
CA LEU A 183 7.22 -6.56 -12.79
C LEU A 183 6.71 -5.46 -11.85
N GLY A 184 5.65 -4.72 -12.23
CA GLY A 184 5.01 -3.75 -11.34
C GLY A 184 4.46 -4.39 -10.06
N GLY A 185 3.85 -5.58 -10.18
CA GLY A 185 3.37 -6.35 -9.04
C GLY A 185 4.47 -6.86 -8.12
N PHE A 186 5.67 -7.11 -8.64
CA PHE A 186 6.84 -7.50 -7.86
C PHE A 186 7.53 -6.28 -7.20
N VAL A 187 7.80 -5.24 -7.98
CA VAL A 187 8.52 -4.05 -7.52
C VAL A 187 7.67 -3.19 -6.58
N GLY A 188 6.35 -3.13 -6.82
CA GLY A 188 5.43 -2.30 -6.04
C GLY A 188 5.48 -2.53 -4.53
N PRO A 189 5.31 -3.77 -4.03
CA PRO A 189 5.40 -4.06 -2.60
C PRO A 189 6.75 -3.70 -1.99
N ILE A 190 7.85 -3.88 -2.73
CA ILE A 190 9.20 -3.51 -2.28
C ILE A 190 9.30 -1.99 -2.12
N LEU A 191 8.84 -1.23 -3.11
CA LEU A 191 8.82 0.23 -3.04
C LEU A 191 7.95 0.73 -1.88
N PHE A 192 6.80 0.11 -1.63
CA PHE A 192 5.93 0.48 -0.52
C PHE A 192 6.57 0.20 0.83
N GLY A 193 7.34 -0.90 0.96
CA GLY A 193 8.15 -1.17 2.14
C GLY A 193 9.19 -0.07 2.39
N TYR A 194 9.96 0.29 1.37
CA TYR A 194 10.94 1.37 1.46
C TYR A 194 10.30 2.73 1.77
N LEU A 195 9.18 3.06 1.14
CA LEU A 195 8.45 4.31 1.42
C LEU A 195 7.97 4.35 2.87
N LEU A 196 7.47 3.23 3.38
CA LEU A 196 7.04 3.13 4.77
C LEU A 196 8.22 3.28 5.74
N ASP A 197 9.35 2.61 5.48
CA ASP A 197 10.55 2.69 6.33
C ASP A 197 11.15 4.09 6.31
N PHE A 198 11.23 4.73 5.16
CA PHE A 198 11.81 6.05 4.98
C PHE A 198 10.94 7.17 5.55
N THR A 199 9.63 7.12 5.29
CA THR A 199 8.70 8.19 5.70
C THR A 199 8.09 7.95 7.08
N GLY A 200 8.07 6.70 7.55
CA GLY A 200 7.29 6.31 8.72
C GLY A 200 5.76 6.39 8.52
N LEU A 201 5.30 6.70 7.29
CA LEU A 201 3.91 7.00 6.96
C LEU A 201 3.31 5.90 6.08
N TRP A 202 2.28 5.23 6.56
CA TRP A 202 1.54 4.22 5.78
C TRP A 202 0.85 4.81 4.54
N THR A 203 0.46 6.08 4.61
CA THR A 203 -0.19 6.79 3.52
C THR A 203 0.75 7.16 2.39
N SER A 204 2.06 7.05 2.58
CA SER A 204 3.06 7.32 1.54
C SER A 204 2.84 6.48 0.28
N SER A 205 2.40 5.23 0.44
CA SER A 205 2.06 4.35 -0.69
C SER A 205 0.87 4.88 -1.49
N TRP A 206 -0.16 5.41 -0.84
CA TRP A 206 -1.33 5.99 -1.52
C TRP A 206 -1.02 7.31 -2.20
N ILE A 207 -0.17 8.15 -1.58
CA ILE A 207 0.36 9.36 -2.20
C ILE A 207 1.17 9.00 -3.45
N PHE A 208 2.06 8.01 -3.35
CA PHE A 208 2.86 7.53 -4.48
C PHE A 208 1.98 7.04 -5.64
N ILE A 209 0.96 6.21 -5.36
CA ILE A 209 0.01 5.72 -6.37
C ILE A 209 -0.76 6.88 -7.01
N SER A 210 -1.17 7.88 -6.23
CA SER A 210 -1.88 9.06 -6.74
C SER A 210 -1.01 9.89 -7.68
N ILE A 211 0.25 10.13 -7.29
CA ILE A 211 1.23 10.83 -8.13
C ILE A 211 1.49 10.04 -9.41
N LEU A 212 1.71 8.73 -9.31
CA LEU A 212 1.95 7.88 -10.47
C LEU A 212 0.75 7.89 -11.43
N SER A 213 -0.47 7.80 -10.90
CA SER A 213 -1.72 7.89 -11.69
C SER A 213 -1.85 9.24 -12.39
N LEU A 214 -1.49 10.33 -11.71
CA LEU A 214 -1.48 11.68 -12.28
C LEU A 214 -0.44 11.80 -13.42
N VAL A 215 0.76 11.28 -13.21
CA VAL A 215 1.80 11.24 -14.26
C VAL A 215 1.32 10.45 -15.46
N CYS A 216 0.72 9.29 -15.27
CA CYS A 216 0.14 8.48 -16.35
C CYS A 216 -1.00 9.22 -17.07
N LEU A 217 -1.85 9.95 -16.32
CA LEU A 217 -2.91 10.78 -16.88
C LEU A 217 -2.36 11.88 -17.80
N ILE A 218 -1.35 12.60 -17.34
CA ILE A 218 -0.68 13.65 -18.14
C ILE A 218 -0.04 13.03 -19.37
N TRP A 219 0.66 11.92 -19.20
CA TRP A 219 1.35 11.22 -20.30
C TRP A 219 0.38 10.77 -21.40
N ILE A 220 -0.74 10.15 -21.03
CA ILE A 220 -1.74 9.70 -22.01
C ILE A 220 -2.36 10.89 -22.76
N GLN A 221 -2.58 12.03 -22.09
CA GLN A 221 -3.10 13.24 -22.75
C GLN A 221 -2.10 13.81 -23.77
N ILE A 222 -0.80 13.82 -23.44
CA ILE A 222 0.25 14.25 -24.37
C ILE A 222 0.29 13.36 -25.60
N ILE A 223 0.23 12.03 -25.41
CA ILE A 223 0.24 11.07 -26.53
C ILE A 223 -0.98 11.27 -27.42
N ILE A 224 -2.18 11.38 -26.83
CA ILE A 224 -3.42 11.59 -27.58
C ILE A 224 -3.33 12.89 -28.40
N SER A 225 -2.82 13.97 -27.82
CA SER A 225 -2.66 15.24 -28.50
C SER A 225 -1.74 15.11 -29.71
N ARG A 226 -0.61 14.43 -29.56
CA ARG A 226 0.35 14.20 -30.66
C ARG A 226 -0.24 13.37 -31.80
N ILE A 227 -0.97 12.30 -31.49
CA ILE A 227 -1.62 11.45 -32.48
C ILE A 227 -2.68 12.26 -33.27
N ASN A 228 -3.49 13.06 -32.58
CA ASN A 228 -4.50 13.90 -33.23
C ASN A 228 -3.88 14.96 -34.17
N ILE A 229 -2.74 15.54 -33.79
CA ILE A 229 -2.01 16.49 -34.64
C ILE A 229 -1.49 15.78 -35.89
N GLN A 230 -0.87 14.61 -35.76
CA GLN A 230 -0.37 13.84 -36.90
C GLN A 230 -1.46 13.47 -37.89
N GLN A 231 -2.63 13.03 -37.40
CA GLN A 231 -3.78 12.72 -38.24
C GLN A 231 -4.37 13.93 -38.96
N LYS A 232 -4.21 15.14 -38.40
CA LYS A 232 -4.67 16.39 -39.00
C LYS A 232 -3.73 16.90 -40.09
N ILE A 233 -2.42 16.59 -39.99
CA ILE A 233 -1.40 16.95 -40.97
C ILE A 233 -1.43 15.99 -42.18
N SER A 234 -1.87 14.75 -41.99
CA SER A 234 -1.92 13.69 -42.99
C SER A 234 -3.22 13.72 -43.82
N ARG A 235 -4.14 14.63 -43.55
CA ARG A 235 -5.36 14.92 -44.33
C ARG A 235 -5.21 16.23 -45.09
#